data_21eb9906164db0b4e11def470cfcd768
#
_entry.id   21eb9906164db0b4e11def470cfcd768
#
_cell.length_a   1.000
_cell.length_b   1.000
_cell.length_c   1.000
_cell.angle_alpha   90.00
_cell.angle_beta   90.00
_cell.angle_gamma   90.00
#
_symmetry.space_group_name_H-M   'P 1'
#
loop_
_entity.id
_entity.type
_entity.pdbx_description
1 polymer ?
#
loop_
_entity_poly.entity_id
_entity_poly.type
_entity_poly.pdbx_seq_one_letter_code
_entity_poly.pdbx_strand_id
1 'polypeptide(L)'
;MDEKDDIVFHGTLQQLVEKVEAGEMVPKLQASHAPMCKFFTSFYVINGIRHVVPLVHGPTGCPLWVSDIVRTRECCEFRGVPLEPTACTSLDETNVIYGGEGKLLEAVKEADERYHPDLIVILSCCCSGIIGDDVESVAGEAEKLVHARVLALRSEGFGGDFRSGYEDAFELIMDLMEPPKTTRKGTINLIGARMGPSLTEFSDDLDEITKLLHEVGVKVNAVIAGGCTVDEIRRAREVELNASWCYDWGQKLG
;
A
#
# COMPACT_ATOMS: atom_id res chain seq x y z
N MET A 1 20.79 -14.39 6.53
CA MET A 1 21.12 -13.16 5.77
C MET A 1 22.59 -13.26 5.43
N ASP A 2 22.91 -13.49 4.17
CA ASP A 2 24.28 -13.62 3.72
C ASP A 2 24.91 -12.21 3.65
N GLU A 3 26.00 -12.02 4.41
CA GLU A 3 26.82 -10.79 4.48
C GLU A 3 27.51 -10.37 3.14
N LYS A 4 27.09 -10.95 2.02
CA LYS A 4 27.72 -10.72 0.71
C LYS A 4 27.07 -9.67 -0.17
N ASP A 5 26.01 -9.02 0.27
CA ASP A 5 25.19 -8.15 -0.59
C ASP A 5 25.47 -6.64 -0.48
N ASP A 6 26.29 -6.18 0.44
CA ASP A 6 26.73 -4.79 0.51
C ASP A 6 28.04 -4.60 -0.27
N ILE A 7 27.92 -4.53 -1.59
CA ILE A 7 29.07 -4.11 -2.41
C ILE A 7 29.26 -2.60 -2.26
N VAL A 8 30.05 -2.20 -1.28
CA VAL A 8 30.51 -0.82 -1.16
C VAL A 8 31.74 -0.67 -2.07
N PHE A 9 31.57 0.07 -3.16
CA PHE A 9 32.67 0.39 -4.06
C PHE A 9 33.43 1.63 -3.55
N HIS A 10 34.74 1.49 -3.38
CA HIS A 10 35.66 2.58 -3.08
C HIS A 10 36.57 2.83 -4.28
N GLY A 11 36.41 3.94 -4.97
CA GLY A 11 37.20 4.29 -6.13
C GLY A 11 36.65 5.50 -6.88
N THR A 12 37.21 5.77 -8.05
CA THR A 12 36.73 6.82 -8.95
C THR A 12 35.55 6.32 -9.78
N LEU A 13 34.75 7.25 -10.31
CA LEU A 13 33.63 6.90 -11.22
C LEU A 13 34.13 6.12 -12.44
N GLN A 14 35.29 6.46 -12.98
CA GLN A 14 35.87 5.78 -14.12
C GLN A 14 36.20 4.31 -13.79
N GLN A 15 36.78 4.04 -12.63
CA GLN A 15 37.06 2.67 -12.17
C GLN A 15 35.77 1.87 -11.93
N LEU A 16 34.69 2.53 -11.50
CA LEU A 16 33.37 1.88 -11.35
C LEU A 16 32.83 1.48 -12.73
N VAL A 17 32.87 2.39 -13.71
CA VAL A 17 32.40 2.12 -15.08
C VAL A 17 33.19 0.98 -15.70
N GLU A 18 34.52 0.97 -15.60
CA GLU A 18 35.38 -0.09 -16.12
C GLU A 18 35.01 -1.47 -15.52
N LYS A 19 34.73 -1.54 -14.22
CA LYS A 19 34.31 -2.79 -13.54
C LYS A 19 32.92 -3.27 -13.98
N VAL A 20 32.00 -2.35 -14.19
CA VAL A 20 30.64 -2.66 -14.69
C VAL A 20 30.73 -3.19 -16.13
N GLU A 21 31.50 -2.54 -17.01
CA GLU A 21 31.72 -2.95 -18.39
C GLU A 21 32.46 -4.31 -18.49
N ALA A 22 33.36 -4.59 -17.56
CA ALA A 22 34.04 -5.88 -17.44
C ALA A 22 33.16 -7.00 -16.88
N GLY A 23 31.94 -6.69 -16.42
CA GLY A 23 31.02 -7.66 -15.76
C GLY A 23 31.49 -8.11 -14.38
N GLU A 24 32.48 -7.44 -13.80
CA GLU A 24 33.00 -7.73 -12.46
C GLU A 24 32.10 -7.19 -11.33
N MET A 25 31.26 -6.23 -11.65
CA MET A 25 30.32 -5.62 -10.72
C MET A 25 29.01 -5.32 -11.45
N VAL A 26 27.91 -5.84 -10.93
CA VAL A 26 26.56 -5.42 -11.32
C VAL A 26 26.07 -4.47 -10.24
N PRO A 27 26.00 -3.14 -10.50
CA PRO A 27 25.39 -2.26 -9.54
C PRO A 27 23.94 -2.70 -9.33
N LYS A 28 23.57 -3.10 -8.14
CA LYS A 28 22.16 -3.15 -7.74
C LYS A 28 21.69 -1.70 -7.67
N LEU A 29 21.42 -1.10 -8.81
CA LEU A 29 20.69 0.15 -8.89
C LEU A 29 19.29 -0.14 -8.38
N GLN A 30 19.10 -0.07 -7.09
CA GLN A 30 17.79 0.22 -6.53
C GLN A 30 17.48 1.67 -6.91
N ALA A 31 17.09 1.86 -8.16
CA ALA A 31 16.51 3.12 -8.59
C ALA A 31 15.13 3.23 -7.97
N SER A 32 15.10 3.60 -6.70
CA SER A 32 13.87 4.09 -6.11
C SER A 32 13.55 5.41 -6.79
N HIS A 33 12.49 5.48 -7.55
CA HIS A 33 12.03 6.72 -8.18
C HIS A 33 11.59 7.77 -7.13
N ALA A 34 11.45 7.36 -5.88
CA ALA A 34 11.17 8.25 -4.77
C ALA A 34 11.86 7.75 -3.50
N PRO A 35 12.58 8.61 -2.76
CA PRO A 35 13.22 8.26 -1.49
C PRO A 35 12.16 8.18 -0.38
N MET A 36 11.22 7.28 -0.50
CA MET A 36 10.13 7.08 0.45
C MET A 36 10.31 5.78 1.19
N CYS A 37 9.89 5.74 2.45
CA CYS A 37 10.00 4.55 3.28
C CYS A 37 8.86 3.55 2.99
N LYS A 38 9.02 2.33 3.47
CA LYS A 38 8.03 1.25 3.40
C LYS A 38 6.62 1.70 3.85
N PHE A 39 6.51 2.39 5.00
CA PHE A 39 5.24 2.90 5.52
C PHE A 39 4.48 3.76 4.51
N PHE A 40 5.19 4.66 3.82
CA PHE A 40 4.56 5.56 2.86
C PHE A 40 3.81 4.81 1.77
N THR A 41 4.46 3.83 1.15
CA THR A 41 3.86 3.08 0.05
C THR A 41 2.79 2.11 0.49
N SER A 42 2.96 1.47 1.64
CA SER A 42 1.90 0.65 2.23
C SER A 42 0.65 1.48 2.47
N PHE A 43 0.80 2.66 3.09
CA PHE A 43 -0.31 3.59 3.28
C PHE A 43 -0.96 4.02 1.97
N TYR A 44 -0.13 4.36 0.97
CA TYR A 44 -0.60 4.85 -0.32
C TYR A 44 -1.43 3.82 -1.07
N VAL A 45 -1.04 2.55 -1.05
CA VAL A 45 -1.80 1.45 -1.63
C VAL A 45 -3.14 1.24 -0.92
N ILE A 46 -3.12 1.16 0.42
CA ILE A 46 -4.33 0.93 1.22
C ILE A 46 -5.33 2.10 1.10
N ASN A 47 -4.84 3.33 1.11
CA ASN A 47 -5.68 4.53 0.93
C ASN A 47 -6.32 4.61 -0.48
N GLY A 48 -5.85 3.82 -1.44
CA GLY A 48 -6.44 3.71 -2.77
C GLY A 48 -7.64 2.75 -2.85
N ILE A 49 -8.09 2.17 -1.75
CA ILE A 49 -9.22 1.24 -1.71
C ILE A 49 -10.40 1.95 -1.04
N ARG A 50 -11.57 1.94 -1.66
CA ARG A 50 -12.78 2.61 -1.15
C ARG A 50 -13.38 1.87 0.04
N HIS A 51 -13.93 2.63 0.99
CA HIS A 51 -14.53 2.14 2.24
C HIS A 51 -13.51 1.39 3.12
N VAL A 52 -12.24 1.75 3.01
CA VAL A 52 -11.15 1.24 3.84
C VAL A 52 -10.56 2.37 4.66
N VAL A 53 -10.42 2.19 5.96
CA VAL A 53 -9.75 3.14 6.85
C VAL A 53 -8.34 2.67 7.12
N PRO A 54 -7.29 3.31 6.57
CA PRO A 54 -5.93 3.12 7.06
C PRO A 54 -5.83 3.74 8.47
N LEU A 55 -5.56 2.90 9.46
CA LEU A 55 -5.33 3.31 10.84
C LEU A 55 -3.84 3.23 11.16
N VAL A 56 -3.20 4.38 11.28
CA VAL A 56 -1.77 4.47 11.56
C VAL A 56 -1.50 4.31 13.05
N HIS A 57 -0.77 3.27 13.40
CA HIS A 57 -0.31 3.06 14.78
C HIS A 57 1.05 3.71 14.98
N GLY A 58 1.03 4.93 15.50
CA GLY A 58 2.25 5.73 15.69
C GLY A 58 1.96 7.19 16.03
N PRO A 59 3.00 8.03 16.03
CA PRO A 59 2.88 9.47 16.22
C PRO A 59 2.25 10.13 14.97
N THR A 60 1.68 11.32 15.16
CA THR A 60 0.95 12.06 14.11
C THR A 60 1.79 12.47 12.91
N GLY A 61 3.11 12.51 13.03
CA GLY A 61 3.99 12.98 11.95
C GLY A 61 3.93 12.13 10.69
N CYS A 62 3.94 10.79 10.83
CA CYS A 62 3.90 9.88 9.69
C CYS A 62 2.60 10.02 8.86
N PRO A 63 1.40 9.89 9.45
CA PRO A 63 0.17 10.01 8.67
C PRO A 63 -0.08 11.43 8.16
N LEU A 64 0.32 12.46 8.91
CA LEU A 64 0.16 13.85 8.48
C LEU A 64 0.89 14.11 7.17
N TRP A 65 2.16 13.72 7.11
CA TRP A 65 2.98 13.96 5.92
C TRP A 65 2.47 13.21 4.69
N VAL A 66 2.09 11.95 4.84
CA VAL A 66 1.55 11.15 3.72
C VAL A 66 0.19 11.67 3.28
N SER A 67 -0.70 11.98 4.23
CA SER A 67 -2.03 12.52 3.93
C SER A 67 -1.96 13.88 3.24
N ASP A 68 -1.00 14.73 3.62
CA ASP A 68 -0.78 16.03 2.98
C ASP A 68 -0.36 15.85 1.51
N ILE A 69 0.58 14.94 1.24
CA ILE A 69 1.00 14.64 -0.12
C ILE A 69 -0.16 14.09 -0.95
N VAL A 70 -0.94 13.16 -0.43
CA VAL A 70 -2.09 12.58 -1.13
C VAL A 70 -3.13 13.67 -1.41
N ARG A 71 -3.48 14.48 -0.42
CA ARG A 71 -4.48 15.55 -0.56
C ARG A 71 -4.05 16.66 -1.53
N THR A 72 -2.79 17.07 -1.47
CA THR A 72 -2.29 18.16 -2.32
C THR A 72 -2.13 17.75 -3.77
N ARG A 73 -1.87 16.49 -4.03
CA ARG A 73 -1.61 15.97 -5.39
C ARG A 73 -2.85 15.38 -6.06
N GLU A 74 -3.76 14.79 -5.31
CA GLU A 74 -4.99 14.19 -5.84
C GLU A 74 -6.21 15.11 -5.68
N CYS A 75 -5.99 16.39 -5.34
CA CYS A 75 -7.07 17.39 -5.17
C CYS A 75 -8.22 16.94 -4.28
N CYS A 76 -7.94 16.12 -3.26
CA CYS A 76 -8.90 15.53 -2.32
C CYS A 76 -9.94 14.58 -2.95
N GLU A 77 -9.80 14.26 -4.22
CA GLU A 77 -10.66 13.31 -4.91
C GLU A 77 -9.82 12.41 -5.83
N PHE A 78 -10.20 11.15 -5.89
CA PHE A 78 -9.66 10.20 -6.84
C PHE A 78 -10.79 9.67 -7.72
N ARG A 79 -10.73 9.95 -9.02
CA ARG A 79 -11.80 9.61 -9.99
C ARG A 79 -13.19 10.12 -9.55
N GLY A 80 -13.26 11.36 -9.02
CA GLY A 80 -14.50 11.94 -8.53
C GLY A 80 -15.02 11.32 -7.21
N VAL A 81 -14.22 10.53 -6.52
CA VAL A 81 -14.55 9.95 -5.22
C VAL A 81 -13.68 10.62 -4.14
N PRO A 82 -14.27 11.13 -3.05
CA PRO A 82 -13.51 11.67 -1.95
C PRO A 82 -12.48 10.65 -1.42
N LEU A 83 -11.32 11.15 -1.00
CA LEU A 83 -10.33 10.30 -0.35
C LEU A 83 -10.88 9.74 0.96
N GLU A 84 -10.57 8.47 1.22
CA GLU A 84 -10.98 7.80 2.43
C GLU A 84 -10.36 8.45 3.68
N PRO A 85 -11.09 8.44 4.82
CA PRO A 85 -10.57 9.00 6.05
C PRO A 85 -9.37 8.21 6.55
N THR A 86 -8.41 8.90 7.17
CA THR A 86 -7.26 8.30 7.82
C THR A 86 -7.38 8.45 9.33
N ALA A 87 -7.23 7.36 10.06
CA ALA A 87 -7.15 7.38 11.52
C ALA A 87 -5.71 7.24 12.02
N CYS A 88 -5.43 7.73 13.21
CA CYS A 88 -4.10 7.63 13.82
C CYS A 88 -4.23 7.49 15.35
N THR A 89 -3.45 6.61 15.95
CA THR A 89 -3.39 6.45 17.40
C THR A 89 -2.73 7.63 18.11
N SER A 90 -1.96 8.44 17.41
CA SER A 90 -1.26 9.61 17.98
C SER A 90 -0.46 9.25 19.24
N LEU A 91 0.45 8.26 19.11
CA LEU A 91 1.27 7.82 20.23
C LEU A 91 2.10 8.98 20.80
N ASP A 92 2.09 9.10 22.11
CA ASP A 92 2.87 10.05 22.90
C ASP A 92 3.98 9.35 23.71
N GLU A 93 4.74 10.11 24.49
CA GLU A 93 5.84 9.60 25.29
C GLU A 93 5.39 8.52 26.29
N THR A 94 4.18 8.63 26.83
CA THR A 94 3.62 7.66 27.78
C THR A 94 3.40 6.32 27.08
N ASN A 95 2.88 6.33 25.85
CA ASN A 95 2.66 5.13 25.07
C ASN A 95 4.00 4.48 24.63
N VAL A 96 5.03 5.27 24.38
CA VAL A 96 6.37 4.76 24.06
C VAL A 96 6.98 4.00 25.25
N ILE A 97 6.67 4.41 26.50
CA ILE A 97 7.22 3.80 27.72
C ILE A 97 6.41 2.57 28.13
N TYR A 98 5.09 2.62 28.03
CA TYR A 98 4.18 1.61 28.61
C TYR A 98 3.48 0.73 27.57
N GLY A 99 3.72 0.95 26.28
CA GLY A 99 3.04 0.28 25.16
C GLY A 99 1.82 1.06 24.66
N GLY A 100 1.50 0.87 23.39
CA GLY A 100 0.40 1.55 22.69
C GLY A 100 -0.79 0.65 22.35
N GLU A 101 -0.75 -0.66 22.65
CA GLU A 101 -1.76 -1.64 22.23
C GLU A 101 -3.18 -1.28 22.72
N GLY A 102 -3.32 -0.85 23.97
CA GLY A 102 -4.62 -0.43 24.51
C GLY A 102 -5.21 0.77 23.76
N LYS A 103 -4.36 1.74 23.40
CA LYS A 103 -4.75 2.90 22.60
C LYS A 103 -5.10 2.51 21.17
N LEU A 104 -4.41 1.51 20.61
CA LEU A 104 -4.71 0.97 19.29
C LEU A 104 -6.10 0.31 19.26
N LEU A 105 -6.42 -0.52 20.25
CA LEU A 105 -7.72 -1.18 20.35
C LEU A 105 -8.88 -0.16 20.41
N GLU A 106 -8.73 0.90 21.22
CA GLU A 106 -9.73 1.96 21.29
C GLU A 106 -9.84 2.75 19.97
N ALA A 107 -8.71 3.01 19.31
CA ALA A 107 -8.70 3.70 18.01
C ALA A 107 -9.39 2.89 16.89
N VAL A 108 -9.28 1.55 16.91
CA VAL A 108 -10.02 0.70 15.97
C VAL A 108 -11.52 0.80 16.21
N LYS A 109 -11.98 0.76 17.47
CA LYS A 109 -13.41 0.90 17.82
C LYS A 109 -13.95 2.26 17.39
N GLU A 110 -13.22 3.34 17.68
CA GLU A 110 -13.61 4.69 17.27
C GLU A 110 -13.67 4.83 15.73
N ALA A 111 -12.74 4.22 15.02
CA ALA A 111 -12.74 4.24 13.56
C ALA A 111 -13.95 3.49 12.96
N ASP A 112 -14.31 2.34 13.53
CA ASP A 112 -15.48 1.56 13.11
C ASP A 112 -16.78 2.34 13.35
N GLU A 113 -16.96 2.89 14.56
CA GLU A 113 -18.15 3.65 14.93
C GLU A 113 -18.30 4.96 14.13
N ARG A 114 -17.20 5.60 13.78
CA ARG A 114 -17.22 6.90 13.13
C ARG A 114 -17.35 6.83 11.62
N TYR A 115 -16.69 5.87 11.00
CA TYR A 115 -16.56 5.81 9.55
C TYR A 115 -17.34 4.68 8.90
N HIS A 116 -17.74 3.66 9.67
CA HIS A 116 -18.45 2.47 9.20
C HIS A 116 -17.80 1.83 7.98
N PRO A 117 -16.46 1.54 8.01
CA PRO A 117 -15.76 1.00 6.86
C PRO A 117 -16.02 -0.48 6.65
N ASP A 118 -15.76 -0.97 5.44
CA ASP A 118 -15.76 -2.42 5.16
C ASP A 118 -14.50 -3.10 5.73
N LEU A 119 -13.41 -2.35 5.85
CA LEU A 119 -12.11 -2.83 6.30
C LEU A 119 -11.32 -1.72 7.01
N ILE A 120 -10.71 -2.07 8.13
CA ILE A 120 -9.69 -1.25 8.80
C ILE A 120 -8.35 -1.94 8.61
N VAL A 121 -7.35 -1.23 8.09
CA VAL A 121 -5.98 -1.73 7.99
C VAL A 121 -5.09 -0.97 8.97
N ILE A 122 -4.64 -1.66 10.00
CA ILE A 122 -3.66 -1.13 10.94
C ILE A 122 -2.29 -1.10 10.26
N LEU A 123 -1.68 0.07 10.18
CA LEU A 123 -0.35 0.29 9.63
C LEU A 123 0.60 0.67 10.76
N SER A 124 1.53 -0.23 11.11
CA SER A 124 2.57 0.10 12.09
C SER A 124 3.58 1.07 11.48
N CYS A 125 4.07 2.00 12.29
CA CYS A 125 5.18 2.87 11.89
C CYS A 125 6.45 2.59 12.72
N CYS A 126 7.54 3.30 12.45
CA CYS A 126 8.83 3.04 13.11
C CYS A 126 8.72 3.08 14.65
N CYS A 127 7.91 3.97 15.20
CA CYS A 127 7.77 4.10 16.65
C CYS A 127 7.13 2.84 17.25
N SER A 128 5.96 2.41 16.75
CA SER A 128 5.28 1.21 17.22
C SER A 128 6.09 -0.07 17.03
N GLY A 129 6.83 -0.16 15.92
CA GLY A 129 7.72 -1.30 15.68
C GLY A 129 8.91 -1.36 16.65
N ILE A 130 9.48 -0.20 17.05
CA ILE A 130 10.60 -0.15 18.00
C ILE A 130 10.14 -0.50 19.43
N ILE A 131 8.97 -0.02 19.85
CA ILE A 131 8.42 -0.36 21.20
C ILE A 131 7.91 -1.80 21.26
N GLY A 132 7.68 -2.45 20.11
CA GLY A 132 7.33 -3.85 20.04
C GLY A 132 5.84 -4.15 20.25
N ASP A 133 4.95 -3.20 19.96
CA ASP A 133 3.51 -3.43 20.01
C ASP A 133 3.07 -4.55 19.05
N ASP A 134 2.27 -5.48 19.53
CA ASP A 134 1.76 -6.62 18.74
C ASP A 134 0.47 -6.23 18.00
N VAL A 135 0.65 -5.54 16.86
CA VAL A 135 -0.46 -5.03 16.04
C VAL A 135 -1.33 -6.14 15.47
N GLU A 136 -0.78 -7.34 15.20
CA GLU A 136 -1.54 -8.49 14.71
C GLU A 136 -2.45 -9.06 15.80
N SER A 137 -1.94 -9.18 17.03
CA SER A 137 -2.73 -9.63 18.17
C SER A 137 -3.89 -8.67 18.44
N VAL A 138 -3.61 -7.36 18.43
CA VAL A 138 -4.65 -6.34 18.62
C VAL A 138 -5.67 -6.35 17.48
N ALA A 139 -5.25 -6.54 16.22
CA ALA A 139 -6.17 -6.68 15.09
C ALA A 139 -7.12 -7.85 15.28
N GLY A 140 -6.60 -9.03 15.67
CA GLY A 140 -7.42 -10.23 15.93
C GLY A 140 -8.35 -10.11 17.15
N GLU A 141 -8.02 -9.29 18.14
CA GLU A 141 -8.91 -8.95 19.25
C GLU A 141 -9.97 -7.96 18.81
N ALA A 142 -9.58 -6.89 18.12
CA ALA A 142 -10.46 -5.83 17.68
C ALA A 142 -11.54 -6.33 16.70
N GLU A 143 -11.20 -7.23 15.78
CA GLU A 143 -12.15 -7.80 14.81
C GLU A 143 -13.34 -8.49 15.46
N LYS A 144 -13.21 -8.98 16.70
CA LYS A 144 -14.31 -9.57 17.46
C LYS A 144 -15.23 -8.54 18.11
N LEU A 145 -14.83 -7.28 18.13
CA LEU A 145 -15.49 -6.19 18.86
C LEU A 145 -16.10 -5.14 17.94
N VAL A 146 -15.76 -5.15 16.65
CA VAL A 146 -16.19 -4.17 15.64
C VAL A 146 -16.93 -4.85 14.49
N HIS A 147 -17.56 -4.07 13.61
CA HIS A 147 -18.27 -4.58 12.43
C HIS A 147 -17.33 -4.75 11.23
N ALA A 148 -16.38 -3.84 11.08
CA ALA A 148 -15.39 -3.90 10.02
C ALA A 148 -14.48 -5.12 10.17
N ARG A 149 -14.02 -5.68 9.06
CA ARG A 149 -12.85 -6.56 9.07
C ARG A 149 -11.62 -5.77 9.52
N VAL A 150 -10.74 -6.37 10.33
CA VAL A 150 -9.53 -5.69 10.81
C VAL A 150 -8.31 -6.49 10.41
N LEU A 151 -7.38 -5.86 9.70
CA LEU A 151 -6.11 -6.46 9.31
C LEU A 151 -4.97 -5.59 9.80
N ALA A 152 -3.82 -6.21 10.04
CA ALA A 152 -2.59 -5.50 10.37
C ALA A 152 -1.54 -5.68 9.27
N LEU A 153 -0.78 -4.61 9.03
CA LEU A 153 0.34 -4.61 8.10
C LEU A 153 1.55 -3.97 8.78
N ARG A 154 2.61 -4.74 8.94
CA ARG A 154 3.88 -4.22 9.44
C ARG A 154 4.56 -3.39 8.38
N SER A 155 4.53 -2.09 8.55
CA SER A 155 4.99 -1.11 7.56
C SER A 155 6.09 -0.18 8.06
N GLU A 156 6.83 -0.59 9.07
CA GLU A 156 7.91 0.22 9.67
C GLU A 156 8.93 0.63 8.61
N GLY A 157 9.27 1.92 8.57
CA GLY A 157 10.17 2.46 7.55
C GLY A 157 11.58 1.86 7.55
N PHE A 158 12.04 1.32 8.69
CA PHE A 158 13.30 0.60 8.77
C PHE A 158 13.19 -0.87 8.31
N GLY A 159 11.98 -1.39 8.17
CA GLY A 159 11.71 -2.78 7.73
C GLY A 159 11.86 -2.98 6.23
N GLY A 160 12.07 -1.92 5.46
CA GLY A 160 12.21 -2.02 4.01
C GLY A 160 12.13 -0.66 3.31
N ASP A 161 12.21 -0.73 2.00
CA ASP A 161 12.15 0.42 1.12
C ASP A 161 10.74 0.65 0.52
N PHE A 162 10.65 1.58 -0.40
CA PHE A 162 9.44 1.91 -1.12
C PHE A 162 8.83 0.70 -1.85
N ARG A 163 9.64 -0.18 -2.45
CA ARG A 163 9.17 -1.38 -3.16
C ARG A 163 8.57 -2.40 -2.21
N SER A 164 9.22 -2.66 -1.09
CA SER A 164 8.73 -3.61 -0.09
C SER A 164 7.38 -3.19 0.52
N GLY A 165 7.13 -1.87 0.64
CA GLY A 165 5.82 -1.39 1.08
C GLY A 165 4.69 -1.70 0.09
N TYR A 166 4.95 -1.60 -1.21
CA TYR A 166 4.00 -2.05 -2.23
C TYR A 166 3.78 -3.55 -2.18
N GLU A 167 4.87 -4.32 -2.12
CA GLU A 167 4.80 -5.78 -2.11
C GLU A 167 3.96 -6.31 -0.95
N ASP A 168 4.21 -5.82 0.26
CA ASP A 168 3.49 -6.26 1.44
C ASP A 168 2.01 -5.83 1.42
N ALA A 169 1.73 -4.62 0.95
CA ALA A 169 0.35 -4.15 0.81
C ALA A 169 -0.41 -4.95 -0.25
N PHE A 170 0.24 -5.34 -1.34
CA PHE A 170 -0.39 -6.20 -2.34
C PHE A 170 -0.56 -7.64 -1.86
N GLU A 171 0.36 -8.19 -1.05
CA GLU A 171 0.15 -9.49 -0.39
C GLU A 171 -1.10 -9.47 0.48
N LEU A 172 -1.28 -8.42 1.29
CA LEU A 172 -2.49 -8.24 2.09
C LEU A 172 -3.76 -8.16 1.23
N ILE A 173 -3.69 -7.47 0.07
CA ILE A 173 -4.82 -7.42 -0.89
C ILE A 173 -5.09 -8.82 -1.49
N MET A 174 -4.06 -9.61 -1.81
CA MET A 174 -4.24 -10.97 -2.33
C MET A 174 -4.93 -11.88 -1.32
N ASP A 175 -4.67 -11.72 -0.02
CA ASP A 175 -5.32 -12.49 1.05
C ASP A 175 -6.83 -12.14 1.18
N LEU A 176 -7.26 -11.00 0.67
CA LEU A 176 -8.68 -10.64 0.58
C LEU A 176 -9.40 -11.32 -0.59
N MET A 177 -8.67 -11.80 -1.60
CA MET A 177 -9.25 -12.38 -2.80
C MET A 177 -9.85 -13.77 -2.55
N GLU A 178 -11.11 -13.95 -2.88
CA GLU A 178 -11.79 -15.23 -2.77
C GLU A 178 -11.44 -16.16 -3.95
N PRO A 179 -11.56 -17.50 -3.76
CA PRO A 179 -11.47 -18.43 -4.87
C PRO A 179 -12.52 -18.09 -5.94
N PRO A 180 -12.17 -18.13 -7.24
CA PRO A 180 -13.08 -17.76 -8.30
C PRO A 180 -14.26 -18.75 -8.38
N LYS A 181 -15.48 -18.22 -8.43
CA LYS A 181 -16.70 -19.04 -8.67
C LYS A 181 -16.92 -19.27 -10.16
N THR A 182 -16.48 -18.35 -10.99
CA THR A 182 -16.58 -18.40 -12.45
C THR A 182 -15.53 -17.50 -13.07
N THR A 183 -15.19 -17.71 -14.34
CA THR A 183 -14.35 -16.78 -15.11
C THR A 183 -15.23 -15.94 -16.02
N ARG A 184 -15.17 -14.63 -15.85
CA ARG A 184 -15.91 -13.66 -16.66
C ARG A 184 -15.08 -13.29 -17.89
N LYS A 185 -15.48 -13.79 -19.07
CA LYS A 185 -14.79 -13.51 -20.33
C LYS A 185 -14.82 -12.02 -20.69
N GLY A 186 -13.77 -11.55 -21.32
CA GLY A 186 -13.62 -10.15 -21.72
C GLY A 186 -13.47 -9.18 -20.55
N THR A 187 -13.10 -9.67 -19.35
CA THR A 187 -12.87 -8.82 -18.18
C THR A 187 -11.44 -8.89 -17.72
N ILE A 188 -10.93 -7.76 -17.26
CA ILE A 188 -9.57 -7.64 -16.73
C ILE A 188 -9.55 -6.86 -15.41
N ASN A 189 -8.50 -7.05 -14.62
CA ASN A 189 -8.09 -6.08 -13.60
C ASN A 189 -6.92 -5.26 -14.14
N LEU A 190 -6.85 -4.00 -13.74
CA LEU A 190 -5.68 -3.15 -13.92
C LEU A 190 -4.90 -3.12 -12.61
N ILE A 191 -3.60 -3.39 -12.66
CA ILE A 191 -2.73 -3.50 -11.49
C ILE A 191 -1.55 -2.54 -11.65
N GLY A 192 -1.09 -1.95 -10.55
CA GLY A 192 0.06 -1.05 -10.53
C GLY A 192 -0.19 0.26 -11.24
N ALA A 193 -1.44 0.60 -11.43
CA ALA A 193 -1.83 1.83 -12.09
C ALA A 193 -1.58 3.05 -11.20
N ARG A 194 -1.73 2.97 -9.90
CA ARG A 194 -1.41 4.04 -8.94
C ARG A 194 0.05 3.93 -8.51
N MET A 195 0.95 4.59 -9.25
CA MET A 195 2.40 4.42 -9.14
C MET A 195 3.10 5.31 -8.10
N GLY A 196 2.39 6.13 -7.37
CA GLY A 196 2.97 6.99 -6.35
C GLY A 196 2.55 8.44 -6.46
N PRO A 197 2.89 9.25 -5.45
CA PRO A 197 2.38 10.61 -5.29
C PRO A 197 2.95 11.62 -6.29
N SER A 198 3.78 11.19 -7.23
CA SER A 198 4.40 12.10 -8.21
C SER A 198 3.57 12.32 -9.49
N LEU A 199 2.51 11.54 -9.70
CA LEU A 199 1.69 11.61 -10.90
C LEU A 199 0.35 12.27 -10.57
N THR A 200 0.25 13.53 -10.84
CA THR A 200 -0.93 14.37 -10.54
C THR A 200 -2.09 14.18 -11.52
N GLU A 201 -1.86 13.57 -12.68
CA GLU A 201 -2.83 13.45 -13.78
C GLU A 201 -3.39 12.03 -13.93
N PHE A 202 -3.08 11.17 -12.98
CA PHE A 202 -3.27 9.73 -13.09
C PHE A 202 -4.75 9.29 -13.17
N SER A 203 -5.67 10.03 -12.56
CA SER A 203 -7.09 9.70 -12.59
C SER A 203 -7.67 9.82 -14.00
N ASP A 204 -7.29 10.85 -14.73
CA ASP A 204 -7.75 11.10 -16.09
C ASP A 204 -7.17 10.08 -17.08
N ASP A 205 -5.91 9.71 -16.91
CA ASP A 205 -5.27 8.64 -17.70
C ASP A 205 -5.99 7.30 -17.51
N LEU A 206 -6.35 6.96 -16.28
CA LEU A 206 -7.12 5.74 -15.98
C LEU A 206 -8.49 5.73 -16.62
N ASP A 207 -9.19 6.86 -16.60
CA ASP A 207 -10.50 6.97 -17.18
C ASP A 207 -10.43 6.84 -18.70
N GLU A 208 -9.45 7.47 -19.34
CA GLU A 208 -9.26 7.34 -20.79
C GLU A 208 -8.88 5.92 -21.20
N ILE A 209 -7.98 5.27 -20.46
CA ILE A 209 -7.62 3.87 -20.75
C ILE A 209 -8.78 2.92 -20.51
N THR A 210 -9.53 3.10 -19.43
CA THR A 210 -10.73 2.31 -19.16
C THR A 210 -11.73 2.44 -20.30
N LYS A 211 -11.90 3.65 -20.83
CA LYS A 211 -12.75 3.94 -21.99
C LYS A 211 -12.22 3.26 -23.26
N LEU A 212 -10.94 3.40 -23.58
CA LEU A 212 -10.32 2.74 -24.75
C LEU A 212 -10.44 1.22 -24.69
N LEU A 213 -10.22 0.60 -23.51
CA LEU A 213 -10.43 -0.83 -23.31
C LEU A 213 -11.90 -1.22 -23.56
N HIS A 214 -12.84 -0.43 -23.07
CA HIS A 214 -14.26 -0.67 -23.29
C HIS A 214 -14.66 -0.57 -24.78
N GLU A 215 -14.07 0.35 -25.54
CA GLU A 215 -14.30 0.51 -26.98
C GLU A 215 -13.87 -0.74 -27.79
N VAL A 216 -12.84 -1.47 -27.33
CA VAL A 216 -12.41 -2.74 -27.94
C VAL A 216 -13.09 -3.97 -27.32
N GLY A 217 -14.10 -3.77 -26.48
CA GLY A 217 -14.91 -4.85 -25.90
C GLY A 217 -14.32 -5.46 -24.61
N VAL A 218 -13.29 -4.87 -24.02
CA VAL A 218 -12.70 -5.32 -22.77
C VAL A 218 -13.29 -4.52 -21.61
N LYS A 219 -13.77 -5.20 -20.57
CA LYS A 219 -14.32 -4.56 -19.37
C LYS A 219 -13.32 -4.60 -18.22
N VAL A 220 -13.04 -3.46 -17.65
CA VAL A 220 -12.25 -3.37 -16.41
C VAL A 220 -13.14 -3.76 -15.24
N ASN A 221 -12.75 -4.79 -14.49
CA ASN A 221 -13.41 -5.21 -13.28
C ASN A 221 -13.02 -4.35 -12.09
N ALA A 222 -11.71 -4.21 -11.87
CA ALA A 222 -11.14 -3.40 -10.80
C ALA A 222 -9.84 -2.75 -11.24
N VAL A 223 -9.61 -1.54 -10.76
CA VAL A 223 -8.28 -0.93 -10.74
C VAL A 223 -7.73 -1.12 -9.33
N ILE A 224 -6.89 -2.13 -9.14
CA ILE A 224 -6.42 -2.53 -7.82
C ILE A 224 -5.62 -1.40 -7.17
N ALA A 225 -6.00 -1.01 -5.96
CA ALA A 225 -5.49 0.16 -5.23
C ALA A 225 -5.70 1.50 -5.96
N GLY A 226 -6.58 1.53 -6.95
CA GLY A 226 -6.89 2.71 -7.75
C GLY A 226 -8.38 3.08 -7.73
N GLY A 227 -9.00 3.11 -6.54
CA GLY A 227 -10.42 3.41 -6.35
C GLY A 227 -11.34 2.17 -6.38
N CYS A 228 -10.79 0.95 -6.30
CA CYS A 228 -11.58 -0.28 -6.17
C CYS A 228 -12.19 -0.41 -4.77
N THR A 229 -13.25 -1.19 -4.68
CA THR A 229 -13.87 -1.59 -3.40
C THR A 229 -13.33 -2.93 -2.91
N VAL A 230 -13.55 -3.24 -1.63
CA VAL A 230 -13.22 -4.56 -1.04
C VAL A 230 -13.95 -5.69 -1.78
N ASP A 231 -15.20 -5.48 -2.22
CA ASP A 231 -15.95 -6.46 -2.98
C ASP A 231 -15.38 -6.73 -4.38
N GLU A 232 -14.86 -5.70 -5.04
CA GLU A 232 -14.16 -5.87 -6.32
C GLU A 232 -12.86 -6.65 -6.13
N ILE A 233 -12.13 -6.41 -5.04
CA ILE A 233 -10.93 -7.17 -4.67
C ILE A 233 -11.28 -8.63 -4.39
N ARG A 234 -12.32 -8.93 -3.59
CA ARG A 234 -12.73 -10.31 -3.32
C ARG A 234 -12.99 -11.11 -4.59
N ARG A 235 -13.56 -10.45 -5.60
CA ARG A 235 -13.88 -11.07 -6.90
C ARG A 235 -12.79 -10.90 -7.96
N ALA A 236 -11.62 -10.38 -7.59
CA ALA A 236 -10.56 -10.08 -8.55
C ALA A 236 -10.04 -11.32 -9.30
N ARG A 237 -10.17 -12.52 -8.71
CA ARG A 237 -9.80 -13.79 -9.37
C ARG A 237 -10.82 -14.30 -10.41
N GLU A 238 -11.99 -13.64 -10.55
CA GLU A 238 -13.01 -14.03 -11.52
C GLU A 238 -12.79 -13.43 -12.91
N VAL A 239 -11.76 -12.65 -13.14
CA VAL A 239 -11.43 -12.05 -14.43
C VAL A 239 -10.69 -13.01 -15.34
N GLU A 240 -10.71 -12.74 -16.65
CA GLU A 240 -10.00 -13.54 -17.63
C GLU A 240 -8.49 -13.25 -17.61
N LEU A 241 -8.09 -12.01 -17.32
CA LEU A 241 -6.71 -11.57 -17.37
C LEU A 241 -6.44 -10.44 -16.36
N ASN A 242 -5.23 -10.41 -15.85
CA ASN A 242 -4.69 -9.24 -15.13
C ASN A 242 -3.77 -8.47 -16.06
N ALA A 243 -3.97 -7.15 -16.16
CA ALA A 243 -3.11 -6.27 -16.93
C ALA A 243 -2.28 -5.40 -15.97
N SER A 244 -0.97 -5.59 -15.97
CA SER A 244 -0.07 -4.76 -15.18
C SER A 244 0.33 -3.51 -15.96
N TRP A 245 0.05 -2.34 -15.37
CA TRP A 245 0.49 -1.06 -15.90
C TRP A 245 1.97 -0.81 -15.68
N CYS A 246 2.46 -1.21 -14.54
CA CYS A 246 3.86 -1.10 -14.18
C CYS A 246 4.44 -2.48 -13.86
N TYR A 247 5.49 -2.83 -14.58
CA TYR A 247 6.18 -4.10 -14.38
C TYR A 247 6.68 -4.28 -12.94
N ASP A 248 7.27 -3.23 -12.37
CA ASP A 248 7.84 -3.29 -11.02
C ASP A 248 6.78 -3.44 -9.90
N TRP A 249 5.60 -2.86 -10.09
CA TRP A 249 4.56 -2.78 -9.06
C TRP A 249 3.47 -3.85 -9.18
N GLY A 250 3.35 -4.46 -10.35
CA GLY A 250 2.28 -5.42 -10.65
C GLY A 250 2.68 -6.88 -10.63
N GLN A 251 3.96 -7.21 -10.53
CA GLN A 251 4.46 -8.58 -10.71
C GLN A 251 3.87 -9.61 -9.75
N LYS A 252 3.63 -9.26 -8.49
CA LYS A 252 3.12 -10.21 -7.50
C LYS A 252 1.64 -10.53 -7.67
N LEU A 253 0.87 -9.63 -8.27
CA LEU A 253 -0.57 -9.80 -8.50
C LEU A 253 -0.91 -10.34 -9.89
N GLY A 254 -0.01 -10.23 -10.84
CA GLY A 254 -0.17 -10.73 -12.21
C GLY A 254 0.22 -12.18 -12.32
#